data_b6964e70b85ee87213ef8ec333c8b806
#
_entry.id   b6964e70b85ee87213ef8ec333c8b806
#
_cell.length_a   1.000
_cell.length_b   1.000
_cell.length_c   1.000
_cell.angle_alpha   90.00
_cell.angle_beta   90.00
_cell.angle_gamma   90.00
#
_symmetry.space_group_name_H-M   'P 1'
#
loop_
_entity.id
_entity.type
_entity.pdbx_description
1 polymer ?
#
loop_
_entity_poly.entity_id
_entity_poly.type
_entity_poly.pdbx_seq_one_letter_code
_entity_poly.pdbx_strand_id
1 'polypeptide(L)'
;MGKFIELKIEKRDSDRLQNTFILMWNPAISNYKIEEFEEQLRDMSEGFYDEFSWAVWDHEQARDGDRFYMVKVGPGTNGIVMSGTFTSEPYKGEDWSGKGRTVFYIEMEIEEMIHPDRCPLLTSERLSIEIPDFTWTEGHSGRILTAEQADRLAILWD
;
A
#
# COMPACT_ATOMS: atom_id res chain seq x y z
N MET A 1 -4.62 29.14 23.88
CA MET A 1 -4.68 28.57 23.56
C MET A 1 -4.71 27.91 23.05
N GLY A 2 -4.53 27.65 23.17
CA GLY A 2 -4.65 26.93 22.78
C GLY A 2 -4.60 26.23 22.42
N LYS A 3 -4.88 26.27 22.64
CA LYS A 3 -4.90 25.53 22.52
C LYS A 3 -4.70 25.06 21.87
N PHE A 4 -4.69 25.36 22.10
CA PHE A 4 -4.45 24.73 21.67
C PHE A 4 -3.70 24.22 21.46
N ILE A 5 -3.62 24.27 21.77
CA ILE A 5 -3.11 23.63 21.85
C ILE A 5 -2.77 22.82 21.98
N GLU A 6 -2.88 22.65 22.23
CA GLU A 6 -2.82 21.80 22.47
C GLU A 6 -2.76 21.08 22.08
N LEU A 7 -2.77 21.16 21.89
CA LEU A 7 -2.73 20.35 21.76
C LEU A 7 -2.05 19.72 21.38
N LYS A 8 -1.74 19.64 21.37
CA LYS A 8 -1.06 19.03 21.21
C LYS A 8 -0.60 18.26 21.13
N ILE A 9 -0.35 18.04 21.23
CA ILE A 9 0.09 17.27 21.18
C ILE A 9 0.35 16.25 21.43
N GLU A 10 -0.09 15.85 21.69
CA GLU A 10 0.28 14.78 21.86
C GLU A 10 1.28 14.21 21.25
N LYS A 11 2.24 13.99 21.32
CA LYS A 11 3.08 13.46 20.47
C LYS A 11 3.67 12.31 20.48
N ARG A 12 4.35 12.01 20.89
CA ARG A 12 4.24 10.74 20.72
C ARG A 12 4.66 10.21 19.43
N ASP A 13 4.43 8.94 19.17
CA ASP A 13 4.40 8.52 17.80
C ASP A 13 3.53 9.42 16.97
N SER A 14 2.61 10.04 17.64
CA SER A 14 1.75 10.99 17.00
C SER A 14 2.49 12.18 16.44
N ASP A 15 3.67 12.45 16.93
CA ASP A 15 4.53 13.50 16.37
C ASP A 15 5.33 13.02 15.18
N ARG A 16 5.33 11.71 14.96
CA ARG A 16 5.99 11.11 13.82
C ARG A 16 5.09 11.24 12.60
N LEU A 17 5.67 11.67 11.50
CA LEU A 17 4.92 11.77 10.25
C LEU A 17 4.54 10.37 9.78
N GLN A 18 3.33 10.27 9.22
CA GLN A 18 2.85 9.04 8.61
C GLN A 18 3.77 8.66 7.46
N ASN A 19 4.23 7.43 7.44
CA ASN A 19 5.02 6.91 6.32
C ASN A 19 4.09 6.30 5.27
N THR A 20 4.60 6.20 4.06
CA THR A 20 3.86 5.62 2.94
C THR A 20 4.68 4.49 2.33
N PHE A 21 4.03 3.38 2.06
CA PHE A 21 4.66 2.16 1.54
C PHE A 21 4.01 1.76 0.23
N ILE A 22 4.83 1.21 -0.67
CA ILE A 22 4.36 0.72 -1.96
C ILE A 22 4.39 -0.80 -1.93
N LEU A 23 3.21 -1.39 -2.01
CA LEU A 23 3.05 -2.83 -2.15
C LEU A 23 3.09 -3.18 -3.64
N MET A 24 3.65 -4.35 -3.96
CA MET A 24 3.73 -4.84 -5.33
C MET A 24 2.92 -6.11 -5.44
N TRP A 25 2.10 -6.21 -6.49
CA TRP A 25 1.25 -7.36 -6.71
C TRP A 25 1.30 -7.80 -8.16
N ASN A 26 1.73 -9.02 -8.37
CA ASN A 26 1.70 -9.64 -9.71
C ASN A 26 0.71 -10.80 -9.66
N PRO A 27 -0.50 -10.64 -10.20
CA PRO A 27 -1.52 -11.69 -10.11
C PRO A 27 -1.14 -12.98 -10.87
N ALA A 28 -0.16 -12.92 -11.77
CA ALA A 28 0.29 -14.11 -12.50
C ALA A 28 1.06 -15.08 -11.61
N ILE A 29 1.70 -14.58 -10.54
CA ILE A 29 2.53 -15.41 -9.66
C ILE A 29 2.10 -15.39 -8.19
N SER A 30 1.27 -14.42 -7.79
CA SER A 30 0.81 -14.28 -6.42
C SER A 30 -0.28 -15.32 -6.11
N ASN A 31 -0.43 -15.66 -4.83
CA ASN A 31 -1.59 -16.43 -4.38
C ASN A 31 -2.84 -15.56 -4.23
N TYR A 32 -2.72 -14.25 -4.34
CA TYR A 32 -3.84 -13.30 -4.42
C TYR A 32 -4.13 -13.11 -5.92
N LYS A 33 -5.16 -13.79 -6.42
CA LYS A 33 -5.46 -13.82 -7.84
C LYS A 33 -6.38 -12.68 -8.23
N ILE A 34 -6.48 -12.41 -9.54
CA ILE A 34 -7.35 -11.35 -10.04
C ILE A 34 -8.80 -11.59 -9.63
N GLU A 35 -9.23 -12.85 -9.59
CA GLU A 35 -10.60 -13.20 -9.19
C GLU A 35 -10.87 -12.79 -7.74
N GLU A 36 -9.87 -12.98 -6.87
CA GLU A 36 -10.00 -12.57 -5.46
C GLU A 36 -10.04 -11.06 -5.33
N PHE A 37 -9.25 -10.36 -6.13
CA PHE A 37 -9.28 -8.90 -6.19
C PHE A 37 -10.65 -8.41 -6.62
N GLU A 38 -11.21 -9.01 -7.66
CA GLU A 38 -12.53 -8.63 -8.17
C GLU A 38 -13.63 -8.89 -7.15
N GLU A 39 -13.54 -10.00 -6.43
CA GLU A 39 -14.48 -10.32 -5.37
C GLU A 39 -14.41 -9.30 -4.23
N GLN A 40 -13.20 -8.94 -3.84
CA GLN A 40 -12.99 -7.97 -2.77
C GLN A 40 -13.49 -6.58 -3.16
N LEU A 41 -13.26 -6.19 -4.41
CA LEU A 41 -13.77 -4.93 -4.95
C LEU A 41 -15.30 -4.90 -4.89
N ARG A 42 -15.94 -6.00 -5.24
CA ARG A 42 -17.39 -6.13 -5.19
C ARG A 42 -17.89 -6.04 -3.76
N ASP A 43 -17.21 -6.72 -2.83
CA ASP A 43 -17.57 -6.67 -1.40
C ASP A 43 -17.52 -5.25 -0.88
N MET A 44 -16.46 -4.51 -1.21
CA MET A 44 -16.31 -3.12 -0.78
C MET A 44 -17.42 -2.23 -1.34
N SER A 45 -17.82 -2.47 -2.59
CA SER A 45 -18.88 -1.67 -3.21
C SER A 45 -20.24 -1.92 -2.54
N GLU A 46 -20.37 -3.04 -1.84
CA GLU A 46 -21.59 -3.40 -1.11
C GLU A 46 -21.49 -3.09 0.38
N GLY A 47 -20.40 -2.45 0.81
CA GLY A 47 -20.22 -2.03 2.19
C GLY A 47 -19.60 -3.08 3.10
N PHE A 48 -19.09 -4.16 2.58
CA PHE A 48 -18.42 -5.20 3.35
C PHE A 48 -16.91 -4.93 3.38
N TYR A 49 -16.28 -5.23 4.52
CA TYR A 49 -14.85 -5.06 4.70
C TYR A 49 -14.23 -6.42 4.97
N ASP A 50 -13.30 -6.81 4.12
CA ASP A 50 -12.58 -8.07 4.27
C ASP A 50 -11.27 -7.81 5.01
N GLU A 51 -10.81 -8.80 5.76
CA GLU A 51 -9.48 -8.77 6.34
C GLU A 51 -8.46 -8.84 5.23
N PHE A 52 -7.39 -8.05 5.36
CA PHE A 52 -6.36 -8.00 4.35
C PHE A 52 -4.99 -7.84 5.01
N SER A 53 -4.01 -8.60 4.53
CA SER A 53 -2.64 -8.48 5.00
C SER A 53 -1.71 -8.67 3.81
N TRP A 54 -0.50 -8.13 3.93
CA TRP A 54 0.46 -8.21 2.85
C TRP A 54 1.86 -8.17 3.42
N ALA A 55 2.83 -8.68 2.65
CA ALA A 55 4.24 -8.67 3.04
C ALA A 55 4.82 -7.27 2.88
N VAL A 56 5.66 -6.86 3.84
CA VAL A 56 6.26 -5.53 3.86
C VAL A 56 7.76 -5.66 4.02
N TRP A 57 8.52 -5.26 2.99
CA TRP A 57 9.97 -5.36 2.98
C TRP A 57 10.62 -4.42 4.01
N ASP A 58 10.20 -3.16 4.03
CA ASP A 58 10.75 -2.16 4.96
C ASP A 58 9.98 -2.17 6.28
N HIS A 59 9.77 -3.37 6.83
CA HIS A 59 8.94 -3.58 8.01
C HIS A 59 9.47 -2.83 9.24
N GLU A 60 10.77 -2.58 9.32
CA GLU A 60 11.34 -1.90 10.49
C GLU A 60 10.88 -0.46 10.62
N GLN A 61 10.47 0.15 9.51
CA GLN A 61 9.97 1.52 9.50
C GLN A 61 8.45 1.60 9.49
N ALA A 62 7.77 0.45 9.41
CA ALA A 62 6.32 0.41 9.30
C ALA A 62 5.65 0.41 10.68
N ARG A 63 4.52 1.11 10.78
CA ARG A 63 3.74 1.21 12.02
C ARG A 63 2.26 1.20 11.69
N ASP A 64 1.46 0.79 12.67
CA ASP A 64 0.02 1.00 12.67
C ASP A 64 -0.26 2.48 12.33
N GLY A 65 -1.16 2.71 11.37
CA GLY A 65 -1.51 4.06 10.94
C GLY A 65 -0.78 4.56 9.72
N ASP A 66 0.25 3.85 9.26
CA ASP A 66 0.95 4.23 8.04
C ASP A 66 0.09 3.92 6.80
N ARG A 67 0.40 4.61 5.71
CA ARG A 67 -0.35 4.52 4.47
C ARG A 67 0.27 3.53 3.51
N PHE A 68 -0.56 2.94 2.65
CA PHE A 68 -0.04 2.13 1.57
C PHE A 68 -0.79 2.39 0.27
N TYR A 69 -0.09 2.12 -0.83
CA TYR A 69 -0.68 1.98 -2.16
C TYR A 69 -0.18 0.67 -2.73
N MET A 70 -1.03 -0.03 -3.46
CA MET A 70 -0.63 -1.27 -4.11
C MET A 70 -0.53 -1.06 -5.61
N VAL A 71 0.62 -1.42 -6.18
CA VAL A 71 0.87 -1.33 -7.62
C VAL A 71 0.77 -2.73 -8.20
N LYS A 72 -0.12 -2.88 -9.20
CA LYS A 72 -0.16 -4.10 -9.97
C LYS A 72 1.00 -4.08 -10.98
N VAL A 73 1.73 -5.18 -11.06
CA VAL A 73 2.83 -5.38 -12.01
C VAL A 73 2.58 -6.65 -12.80
N GLY A 74 3.43 -6.92 -13.80
CA GLY A 74 3.31 -8.12 -14.62
C GLY A 74 2.51 -7.88 -15.88
N PRO A 75 1.97 -8.94 -16.51
CA PRO A 75 1.23 -8.80 -17.76
C PRO A 75 -0.03 -7.95 -17.60
N GLY A 76 -0.36 -7.22 -18.66
CA GLY A 76 -1.59 -6.41 -18.72
C GLY A 76 -1.36 -4.97 -18.30
N THR A 77 -2.44 -4.29 -17.95
CA THR A 77 -2.39 -2.89 -17.54
C THR A 77 -1.91 -2.78 -16.11
N ASN A 78 -0.90 -1.95 -15.88
CA ASN A 78 -0.22 -1.83 -14.59
C ASN A 78 -0.33 -0.41 -14.03
N GLY A 79 -0.46 -0.33 -12.71
CA GLY A 79 -0.58 0.93 -11.99
C GLY A 79 -1.17 0.68 -10.62
N ILE A 80 -1.51 1.77 -9.93
CA ILE A 80 -2.08 1.68 -8.59
C ILE A 80 -3.51 1.16 -8.66
N VAL A 81 -3.80 0.10 -7.91
CA VAL A 81 -5.11 -0.55 -7.87
C VAL A 81 -5.76 -0.48 -6.50
N MET A 82 -5.03 -0.03 -5.47
CA MET A 82 -5.53 -0.09 -4.10
C MET A 82 -4.79 0.92 -3.25
N SER A 83 -5.49 1.52 -2.28
CA SER A 83 -4.88 2.33 -1.24
C SER A 83 -5.54 2.04 0.10
N GLY A 84 -4.84 2.34 1.18
CA GLY A 84 -5.38 2.15 2.51
C GLY A 84 -4.38 2.49 3.60
N THR A 85 -4.61 1.90 4.77
CA THR A 85 -3.88 2.22 5.99
C THR A 85 -3.51 0.93 6.71
N PHE A 86 -2.31 0.87 7.26
CA PHE A 86 -1.90 -0.26 8.11
C PHE A 86 -2.66 -0.20 9.44
N THR A 87 -3.11 -1.38 9.89
CA THR A 87 -3.92 -1.47 11.12
C THR A 87 -3.26 -2.33 12.19
N SER A 88 -2.00 -2.71 11.98
CA SER A 88 -1.23 -3.44 12.98
C SER A 88 0.23 -3.04 12.89
N GLU A 89 1.01 -3.47 13.88
CA GLU A 89 2.47 -3.48 13.78
C GLU A 89 2.90 -4.68 12.94
N PRO A 90 4.13 -4.68 12.38
CA PRO A 90 4.61 -5.83 11.60
C PRO A 90 4.71 -7.07 12.47
N TYR A 91 4.42 -8.23 11.88
CA TYR A 91 4.58 -9.51 12.54
C TYR A 91 5.19 -10.52 11.59
N LYS A 92 5.93 -11.47 12.17
CA LYS A 92 6.59 -12.50 11.39
C LYS A 92 5.59 -13.57 11.00
N GLY A 93 5.64 -14.00 9.75
CA GLY A 93 4.74 -15.05 9.27
C GLY A 93 5.43 -15.99 8.31
N GLU A 94 4.69 -16.98 7.84
CA GLU A 94 5.20 -17.94 6.87
C GLU A 94 5.41 -17.28 5.53
N ASP A 95 6.48 -17.69 4.83
CA ASP A 95 6.76 -17.22 3.48
C ASP A 95 5.69 -17.77 2.53
N TRP A 96 4.86 -16.88 1.99
CA TRP A 96 3.77 -17.23 1.07
C TRP A 96 4.29 -17.96 -0.18
N SER A 97 5.56 -17.72 -0.56
CA SER A 97 6.14 -18.32 -1.76
C SER A 97 6.67 -19.72 -1.51
N GLY A 98 6.78 -20.15 -0.25
CA GLY A 98 7.27 -21.47 0.11
C GLY A 98 8.78 -21.62 0.02
N LYS A 99 9.52 -20.51 -0.11
CA LYS A 99 10.98 -20.55 -0.25
C LYS A 99 11.73 -20.53 1.07
N GLY A 100 11.00 -20.51 2.19
CA GLY A 100 11.61 -20.59 3.52
C GLY A 100 12.27 -19.30 4.01
N ARG A 101 11.93 -18.15 3.42
CA ARG A 101 12.49 -16.87 3.82
C ARG A 101 11.76 -16.36 5.05
N THR A 102 12.40 -15.43 5.78
CA THR A 102 11.71 -14.69 6.83
C THR A 102 10.91 -13.58 6.16
N VAL A 103 9.61 -13.56 6.44
CA VAL A 103 8.70 -12.58 5.85
C VAL A 103 7.92 -11.90 6.96
N PHE A 104 7.79 -10.58 6.87
CA PHE A 104 6.97 -9.80 7.80
C PHE A 104 5.73 -9.30 7.08
N TYR A 105 4.61 -9.41 7.77
CA TYR A 105 3.30 -9.03 7.27
C TYR A 105 2.72 -7.94 8.15
N ILE A 106 1.77 -7.21 7.59
CA ILE A 106 1.01 -6.19 8.32
C ILE A 106 -0.45 -6.35 7.92
N GLU A 107 -1.35 -6.21 8.90
CA GLU A 107 -2.78 -6.11 8.65
C GLU A 107 -3.09 -4.73 8.09
N MET A 108 -4.10 -4.65 7.25
CA MET A 108 -4.43 -3.39 6.55
C MET A 108 -5.92 -3.24 6.39
N GLU A 109 -6.35 -1.99 6.36
CA GLU A 109 -7.69 -1.60 5.95
C GLU A 109 -7.60 -1.00 4.55
N ILE A 110 -8.34 -1.58 3.61
CA ILE A 110 -8.39 -1.07 2.24
C ILE A 110 -9.41 0.06 2.20
N GLU A 111 -9.00 1.22 1.68
CA GLU A 111 -9.87 2.39 1.59
C GLU A 111 -10.39 2.61 0.19
N GLU A 112 -9.57 2.30 -0.82
CA GLU A 112 -9.96 2.47 -2.22
C GLU A 112 -9.41 1.33 -3.06
N MET A 113 -10.20 0.89 -4.04
CA MET A 113 -9.78 -0.11 -5.02
C MET A 113 -10.23 0.34 -6.40
N ILE A 114 -9.35 0.13 -7.38
CA ILE A 114 -9.63 0.46 -8.78
C ILE A 114 -9.25 -0.77 -9.62
N HIS A 115 -10.19 -1.28 -10.40
CA HIS A 115 -9.89 -2.39 -11.30
C HIS A 115 -8.85 -1.95 -12.33
N PRO A 116 -7.82 -2.77 -12.61
CA PRO A 116 -6.73 -2.34 -13.48
C PRO A 116 -7.15 -2.00 -14.90
N ASP A 117 -8.30 -2.51 -15.36
CA ASP A 117 -8.79 -2.24 -16.71
C ASP A 117 -9.71 -1.04 -16.78
N ARG A 118 -9.94 -0.33 -15.67
CA ARG A 118 -10.79 0.86 -15.64
C ARG A 118 -9.96 2.12 -15.79
N CYS A 119 -10.62 3.14 -16.29
CA CYS A 119 -10.04 4.45 -16.44
C CYS A 119 -10.81 5.43 -15.53
N PRO A 120 -10.16 6.36 -14.81
CA PRO A 120 -8.71 6.60 -14.85
C PRO A 120 -7.96 5.64 -13.97
N LEU A 121 -6.79 5.24 -14.42
CA LEU A 121 -5.85 4.46 -13.64
C LEU A 121 -4.54 5.25 -13.60
N LEU A 122 -3.96 5.38 -12.39
CA LEU A 122 -2.63 5.99 -12.25
C LEU A 122 -1.61 4.93 -12.65
N THR A 123 -1.20 4.97 -13.91
CA THR A 123 -0.37 3.93 -14.53
C THR A 123 1.07 3.96 -14.05
N SER A 124 1.74 2.83 -14.16
CA SER A 124 3.16 2.74 -13.82
C SER A 124 4.00 3.65 -14.71
N GLU A 125 3.62 3.82 -15.98
CA GLU A 125 4.31 4.74 -16.89
C GLU A 125 4.21 6.18 -16.39
N ARG A 126 3.02 6.59 -15.97
CA ARG A 126 2.83 7.94 -15.44
C ARG A 126 3.60 8.13 -14.13
N LEU A 127 3.56 7.13 -13.26
CA LEU A 127 4.30 7.18 -12.00
C LEU A 127 5.80 7.32 -12.25
N SER A 128 6.32 6.62 -13.26
CA SER A 128 7.74 6.69 -13.59
C SER A 128 8.14 8.06 -14.13
N ILE A 129 7.22 8.78 -14.75
CA ILE A 129 7.45 10.13 -15.23
C ILE A 129 7.36 11.14 -14.08
N GLU A 130 6.32 11.03 -13.25
CA GLU A 130 6.04 12.01 -12.20
C GLU A 130 6.92 11.82 -10.97
N ILE A 131 7.30 10.57 -10.67
CA ILE A 131 8.15 10.25 -9.52
C ILE A 131 9.24 9.29 -10.02
N PRO A 132 10.23 9.82 -10.77
CA PRO A 132 11.20 8.97 -11.47
C PRO A 132 12.26 8.35 -10.57
N ASP A 133 12.36 8.79 -9.34
CA ASP A 133 13.37 8.31 -8.39
C ASP A 133 12.89 7.11 -7.57
N PHE A 134 11.78 6.48 -7.96
CA PHE A 134 11.30 5.23 -7.40
C PHE A 134 11.04 4.24 -8.53
N THR A 135 11.32 2.95 -8.30
CA THR A 135 11.09 1.91 -9.32
C THR A 135 9.69 1.32 -9.14
N TRP A 136 8.83 1.58 -10.11
CA TRP A 136 7.40 1.25 -10.04
C TRP A 136 7.05 -0.09 -10.69
N THR A 137 7.99 -0.69 -11.43
CA THR A 137 7.71 -1.87 -12.24
C THR A 137 8.23 -3.16 -11.65
N GLU A 138 9.07 -3.08 -10.63
CA GLU A 138 9.69 -4.25 -10.02
C GLU A 138 10.28 -3.88 -8.67
N GLY A 139 10.66 -4.89 -7.89
CA GLY A 139 11.29 -4.70 -6.60
C GLY A 139 10.50 -5.37 -5.51
N HIS A 140 11.02 -5.29 -4.29
CA HIS A 140 10.35 -5.88 -3.14
C HIS A 140 9.05 -5.16 -2.83
N SER A 141 8.04 -5.91 -2.40
CA SER A 141 6.78 -5.34 -1.97
C SER A 141 6.93 -4.74 -0.57
N GLY A 142 6.36 -3.53 -0.39
CA GLY A 142 6.40 -2.87 0.92
C GLY A 142 7.61 -2.01 1.13
N ARG A 143 8.13 -1.38 0.06
CA ARG A 143 9.21 -0.41 0.17
C ARG A 143 8.66 0.94 0.59
N ILE A 144 9.38 1.62 1.47
CA ILE A 144 8.99 2.93 1.97
C ILE A 144 9.35 4.03 0.96
N LEU A 145 8.46 5.01 0.82
CA LEU A 145 8.72 6.22 0.05
C LEU A 145 9.38 7.27 0.93
N THR A 146 10.15 8.16 0.32
CA THR A 146 10.57 9.38 1.03
C THR A 146 9.35 10.27 1.22
N ALA A 147 9.44 11.22 2.15
CA ALA A 147 8.35 12.16 2.39
C ALA A 147 7.97 12.92 1.12
N GLU A 148 8.97 13.32 0.33
CA GLU A 148 8.71 14.06 -0.92
C GLU A 148 8.00 13.19 -1.94
N GLN A 149 8.42 11.93 -2.10
CA GLN A 149 7.75 10.99 -3.00
C GLN A 149 6.31 10.75 -2.56
N ALA A 150 6.10 10.58 -1.26
CA ALA A 150 4.76 10.35 -0.71
C ALA A 150 3.85 11.54 -0.96
N ASP A 151 4.36 12.76 -0.79
CA ASP A 151 3.57 13.98 -1.03
C ASP A 151 3.18 14.09 -2.51
N ARG A 152 4.11 13.82 -3.41
CA ARG A 152 3.81 13.82 -4.84
C ARG A 152 2.76 12.80 -5.20
N LEU A 153 2.88 11.59 -4.64
CA LEU A 153 1.94 10.51 -4.94
C LEU A 153 0.54 10.88 -4.44
N ALA A 154 0.44 11.46 -3.25
CA ALA A 154 -0.84 11.87 -2.70
C ALA A 154 -1.54 12.89 -3.61
N ILE A 155 -0.78 13.83 -4.17
CA ILE A 155 -1.33 14.82 -5.10
C ILE A 155 -1.84 14.15 -6.38
N LEU A 156 -1.08 13.19 -6.91
CA LEU A 156 -1.47 12.48 -8.14
C LEU A 156 -2.70 11.61 -7.91
N TRP A 157 -2.81 11.02 -6.72
CA TRP A 157 -3.89 10.09 -6.40
C TRP A 157 -5.24 10.80 -6.21
N ASP A 158 -5.21 12.00 -5.65
CA ASP A 158 -6.43 12.81 -5.44
C ASP A 158 -6.97 13.45 -6.78
#